data_8fade25084810dcf6ed20aea40c2a928
#
_entry.id   8fade25084810dcf6ed20aea40c2a928
#
_cell.length_a   1.000
_cell.length_b   1.000
_cell.length_c   1.000
_cell.angle_alpha   90.00
_cell.angle_beta   90.00
_cell.angle_gamma   90.00
#
_symmetry.space_group_name_H-M   'P 1'
#
loop_
_entity.id
_entity.type
_entity.pdbx_description
1 polymer ?
#
loop_
_entity_poly.entity_id
_entity_poly.type
_entity_poly.pdbx_seq_one_letter_code
_entity_poly.pdbx_strand_id
1 'polypeptide(L)'
;MKLGHRSLLDVASLGIPYAFTGITTRGRLTHDDPDLVRRYVTAQTEAIARAKRDKTFALKVMGKYLRTANPAALAESYDIDVQKYMLKVPLTTVEAMRSVLDDLAARIPKAKDSEPRKFFDDSFVRQLQSSGFIDALYR
;
A
#
# COMPACT_ATOMS: atom_id res chain seq x y z
N MET A 1 -12.75 -14.84 -13.78
CA MET A 1 -11.66 -15.78 -13.43
C MET A 1 -11.58 -16.90 -14.45
N LYS A 2 -10.54 -16.90 -15.29
CA LYS A 2 -10.42 -17.86 -16.41
C LYS A 2 -9.80 -19.23 -16.05
N LEU A 3 -9.46 -19.46 -14.77
CA LEU A 3 -8.81 -20.69 -14.30
C LEU A 3 -9.77 -21.63 -13.53
N GLY A 4 -11.09 -21.43 -13.65
CA GLY A 4 -12.08 -22.28 -12.97
C GLY A 4 -12.23 -22.05 -11.46
N HIS A 5 -11.49 -21.08 -10.89
CA HIS A 5 -11.67 -20.71 -9.49
C HIS A 5 -12.88 -19.78 -9.32
N ARG A 6 -13.58 -19.93 -8.22
CA ARG A 6 -14.69 -19.06 -7.81
C ARG A 6 -14.28 -18.29 -6.56
N SER A 7 -14.41 -16.94 -6.59
CA SER A 7 -14.30 -16.15 -5.38
C SER A 7 -15.46 -16.49 -4.45
N LEU A 8 -15.15 -16.89 -3.23
CA LEU A 8 -16.15 -17.17 -2.20
C LEU A 8 -16.51 -15.89 -1.44
N LEU A 9 -15.52 -15.01 -1.22
CA LEU A 9 -15.67 -13.78 -0.47
C LEU A 9 -14.59 -12.80 -0.91
N ASP A 10 -14.95 -11.53 -1.12
CA ASP A 10 -14.01 -10.42 -1.18
C ASP A 10 -13.85 -9.86 0.24
N VAL A 11 -12.75 -10.20 0.91
CA VAL A 11 -12.49 -9.79 2.29
C VAL A 11 -12.45 -8.27 2.43
N ALA A 12 -12.01 -7.55 1.39
CA ALA A 12 -12.01 -6.09 1.41
C ALA A 12 -13.43 -5.48 1.44
N SER A 13 -14.45 -6.24 0.97
CA SER A 13 -15.85 -5.81 1.05
C SER A 13 -16.42 -5.79 2.47
N LEU A 14 -15.72 -6.43 3.42
CA LEU A 14 -16.11 -6.42 4.84
C LEU A 14 -15.82 -5.08 5.53
N GLY A 15 -15.06 -4.19 4.87
CA GLY A 15 -14.73 -2.88 5.43
C GLY A 15 -13.81 -2.91 6.66
N ILE A 16 -13.13 -4.04 6.89
CA ILE A 16 -12.19 -4.19 8.02
C ILE A 16 -10.89 -3.46 7.65
N PRO A 17 -10.50 -2.40 8.35
CA PRO A 17 -9.22 -1.75 8.13
C PRO A 17 -8.09 -2.73 8.44
N TYR A 18 -7.14 -2.90 7.51
CA TYR A 18 -6.00 -3.80 7.69
C TYR A 18 -4.77 -3.26 6.95
N ALA A 19 -3.65 -3.10 7.64
CA ALA A 19 -2.39 -2.66 7.02
C ALA A 19 -1.72 -3.86 6.33
N PHE A 20 -2.07 -4.09 5.06
CA PHE A 20 -1.68 -5.30 4.33
C PHE A 20 -0.30 -5.19 3.67
N THR A 21 -0.03 -4.08 2.98
CA THR A 21 1.26 -3.86 2.31
C THR A 21 1.84 -2.53 2.73
N GLY A 22 3.15 -2.48 2.89
CA GLY A 22 3.85 -1.28 3.28
C GLY A 22 5.35 -1.39 3.04
N ILE A 23 6.04 -0.29 3.27
CA ILE A 23 7.49 -0.21 3.22
C ILE A 23 7.99 -0.32 4.65
N THR A 24 8.91 -1.24 4.88
CA THR A 24 9.49 -1.46 6.20
C THR A 24 10.96 -1.06 6.20
N THR A 25 11.36 -0.32 7.22
CA THR A 25 12.76 0.05 7.45
C THR A 25 13.13 -0.07 8.93
N ARG A 26 14.40 0.12 9.25
CA ARG A 26 14.83 0.22 10.66
C ARG A 26 14.35 1.54 11.23
N GLY A 27 13.74 1.51 12.42
CA GLY A 27 13.17 2.72 13.04
C GLY A 27 14.16 3.88 13.15
N ARG A 28 15.44 3.62 13.47
CA ARG A 28 16.44 4.69 13.54
C ARG A 28 16.75 5.37 12.20
N LEU A 29 16.49 4.72 11.04
CA LEU A 29 16.76 5.35 9.74
C LEU A 29 15.91 6.61 9.53
N THR A 30 14.71 6.65 10.10
CA THR A 30 13.85 7.83 10.03
C THR A 30 14.44 9.05 10.77
N HIS A 31 15.37 8.83 11.69
CA HIS A 31 16.09 9.87 12.43
C HIS A 31 17.50 10.11 11.90
N ASP A 32 18.22 9.05 11.51
CA ASP A 32 19.61 9.12 11.05
C ASP A 32 19.72 9.73 9.64
N ASP A 33 18.77 9.40 8.75
CA ASP A 33 18.73 9.93 7.37
C ASP A 33 17.27 10.18 6.93
N PRO A 34 16.59 11.20 7.50
CA PRO A 34 15.21 11.52 7.14
C PRO A 34 15.05 11.94 5.68
N ASP A 35 16.11 12.48 5.06
CA ASP A 35 16.08 12.89 3.66
C ASP A 35 16.04 11.70 2.71
N LEU A 36 16.73 10.63 3.01
CA LEU A 36 16.63 9.37 2.26
C LEU A 36 15.20 8.83 2.32
N VAL A 37 14.63 8.77 3.53
CA VAL A 37 13.25 8.29 3.74
C VAL A 37 12.26 9.17 2.97
N ARG A 38 12.40 10.49 3.06
CA ARG A 38 11.53 11.44 2.33
C ARG A 38 11.60 11.22 0.83
N ARG A 39 12.79 11.14 0.25
CA ARG A 39 12.98 10.89 -1.20
C ARG A 39 12.36 9.57 -1.62
N TYR A 40 12.51 8.52 -0.82
CA TYR A 40 11.92 7.23 -1.11
C TYR A 40 10.38 7.29 -1.07
N VAL A 41 9.80 7.88 -0.03
CA VAL A 41 8.34 8.04 0.10
C VAL A 41 7.77 8.90 -1.03
N THR A 42 8.50 9.96 -1.43
CA THR A 42 8.12 10.81 -2.58
C THR A 42 8.08 9.98 -3.87
N ALA A 43 9.15 9.25 -4.18
CA ALA A 43 9.21 8.41 -5.38
C ALA A 43 8.13 7.32 -5.39
N GLN A 44 7.84 6.72 -4.22
CA GLN A 44 6.76 5.74 -4.09
C GLN A 44 5.39 6.37 -4.37
N THR A 45 5.16 7.58 -3.87
CA THR A 45 3.91 8.31 -4.09
C THR A 45 3.72 8.71 -5.56
N GLU A 46 4.81 9.15 -6.22
CA GLU A 46 4.82 9.41 -7.67
C GLU A 46 4.54 8.13 -8.47
N ALA A 47 5.15 7.01 -8.08
CA ALA A 47 4.92 5.71 -8.73
C ALA A 47 3.45 5.27 -8.63
N ILE A 48 2.80 5.46 -7.48
CA ILE A 48 1.38 5.21 -7.29
C ILE A 48 0.55 6.08 -8.25
N ALA A 49 0.82 7.37 -8.29
CA ALA A 49 0.11 8.29 -9.17
C ALA A 49 0.31 7.93 -10.65
N ARG A 50 1.55 7.59 -11.06
CA ARG A 50 1.85 7.13 -12.41
C ARG A 50 1.09 5.86 -12.75
N ALA A 51 1.09 4.87 -11.86
CA ALA A 51 0.38 3.61 -12.08
C ALA A 51 -1.13 3.82 -12.26
N LYS A 52 -1.73 4.72 -11.46
CA LYS A 52 -3.18 5.03 -11.56
C LYS A 52 -3.56 5.79 -12.82
N ARG A 53 -2.68 6.67 -13.31
CA ARG A 53 -2.98 7.56 -14.45
C ARG A 53 -2.60 6.96 -15.80
N ASP A 54 -1.65 6.04 -15.82
CA ASP A 54 -1.14 5.44 -17.06
C ASP A 54 -1.25 3.91 -17.01
N LYS A 55 -2.44 3.42 -17.41
CA LYS A 55 -2.75 1.98 -17.44
C LYS A 55 -1.76 1.22 -18.31
N THR A 56 -1.37 1.76 -19.46
CA THR A 56 -0.44 1.10 -20.39
C THR A 56 0.92 0.88 -19.75
N PHE A 57 1.46 1.91 -19.11
CA PHE A 57 2.71 1.82 -18.35
C PHE A 57 2.58 0.82 -17.20
N ALA A 58 1.50 0.90 -16.42
CA ALA A 58 1.27 0.01 -15.29
C ALA A 58 1.23 -1.46 -15.72
N LEU A 59 0.47 -1.78 -16.76
CA LEU A 59 0.38 -3.15 -17.29
C LEU A 59 1.74 -3.69 -17.79
N LYS A 60 2.54 -2.84 -18.44
CA LYS A 60 3.91 -3.20 -18.87
C LYS A 60 4.79 -3.54 -17.67
N VAL A 61 4.77 -2.70 -16.63
CA VAL A 61 5.54 -2.93 -15.39
C VAL A 61 5.05 -4.19 -14.67
N MET A 62 3.74 -4.32 -14.49
CA MET A 62 3.12 -5.51 -13.86
C MET A 62 3.52 -6.78 -14.61
N GLY A 63 3.40 -6.81 -15.94
CA GLY A 63 3.78 -7.96 -16.75
C GLY A 63 5.23 -8.38 -16.56
N LYS A 64 6.14 -7.40 -16.46
CA LYS A 64 7.57 -7.65 -16.21
C LYS A 64 7.80 -8.30 -14.83
N TYR A 65 7.22 -7.73 -13.77
CA TYR A 65 7.52 -8.17 -12.40
C TYR A 65 6.69 -9.39 -11.98
N LEU A 66 5.46 -9.52 -12.46
CA LEU A 66 4.62 -10.71 -12.24
C LEU A 66 5.01 -11.86 -13.19
N ARG A 67 5.93 -11.62 -14.13
CA ARG A 67 6.40 -12.61 -15.09
C ARG A 67 5.26 -13.29 -15.86
N THR A 68 4.27 -12.51 -16.26
CA THR A 68 3.12 -13.00 -17.02
C THR A 68 2.86 -12.13 -18.25
N ALA A 69 2.50 -12.77 -19.34
CA ALA A 69 2.09 -12.12 -20.57
C ALA A 69 0.57 -12.24 -20.83
N ASN A 70 -0.21 -12.73 -19.85
CA ASN A 70 -1.65 -12.87 -19.98
C ASN A 70 -2.35 -11.51 -19.84
N PRO A 71 -2.85 -10.90 -20.95
CA PRO A 71 -3.40 -9.55 -20.91
C PRO A 71 -4.66 -9.45 -20.07
N ALA A 72 -5.48 -10.51 -20.04
CA ALA A 72 -6.73 -10.52 -19.27
C ALA A 72 -6.46 -10.56 -17.76
N ALA A 73 -5.49 -11.38 -17.32
CA ALA A 73 -5.09 -11.44 -15.92
C ALA A 73 -4.46 -10.12 -15.46
N LEU A 74 -3.59 -9.53 -16.29
CA LEU A 74 -2.98 -8.23 -15.98
C LEU A 74 -4.02 -7.12 -15.89
N ALA A 75 -4.99 -7.07 -16.80
CA ALA A 75 -6.05 -6.07 -16.76
C ALA A 75 -6.94 -6.22 -15.52
N GLU A 76 -7.32 -7.45 -15.16
CA GLU A 76 -8.09 -7.73 -13.94
C GLU A 76 -7.34 -7.33 -12.69
N SER A 77 -6.04 -7.71 -12.56
CA SER A 77 -5.20 -7.28 -11.43
C SER A 77 -5.03 -5.77 -11.36
N TYR A 78 -4.87 -5.10 -12.49
CA TYR A 78 -4.77 -3.64 -12.53
C TYR A 78 -6.04 -2.98 -12.00
N ASP A 79 -7.21 -3.41 -12.45
CA ASP A 79 -8.48 -2.82 -12.07
C ASP A 79 -8.78 -3.06 -10.58
N ILE A 80 -8.38 -4.22 -10.05
CA ILE A 80 -8.55 -4.57 -8.64
C ILE A 80 -7.47 -3.91 -7.76
N ASP A 81 -6.20 -4.20 -8.03
CA ASP A 81 -5.11 -3.83 -7.11
C ASP A 81 -4.76 -2.34 -7.22
N VAL A 82 -4.64 -1.83 -8.47
CA VAL A 82 -4.21 -0.44 -8.68
C VAL A 82 -5.37 0.54 -8.59
N GLN A 83 -6.50 0.27 -9.25
CA GLN A 83 -7.60 1.24 -9.28
C GLN A 83 -8.47 1.19 -8.03
N LYS A 84 -8.84 -0.01 -7.57
CA LYS A 84 -9.78 -0.17 -6.46
C LYS A 84 -9.09 -0.06 -5.09
N TYR A 85 -8.00 -0.79 -4.86
CA TYR A 85 -7.43 -0.93 -3.51
C TYR A 85 -6.23 -0.03 -3.22
N MET A 86 -5.37 0.26 -4.20
CA MET A 86 -4.24 1.15 -3.96
C MET A 86 -4.72 2.58 -3.68
N LEU A 87 -4.37 3.11 -2.51
CA LEU A 87 -4.76 4.44 -2.09
C LEU A 87 -3.95 5.51 -2.82
N LYS A 88 -4.61 6.63 -3.21
CA LYS A 88 -3.93 7.82 -3.74
C LYS A 88 -2.97 8.44 -2.72
N VAL A 89 -3.42 8.49 -1.47
CA VAL A 89 -2.62 8.91 -0.31
C VAL A 89 -2.34 7.65 0.51
N PRO A 90 -1.12 7.10 0.48
CA PRO A 90 -0.80 5.81 1.09
C PRO A 90 -0.58 5.94 2.61
N LEU A 91 -1.63 6.28 3.34
CA LEU A 91 -1.63 6.40 4.78
C LEU A 91 -2.03 5.09 5.46
N THR A 92 -1.34 4.76 6.54
CA THR A 92 -1.75 3.72 7.48
C THR A 92 -2.54 4.36 8.62
N THR A 93 -3.59 3.69 9.09
CA THR A 93 -4.38 4.14 10.25
C THR A 93 -4.06 3.32 11.49
N VAL A 94 -4.38 3.88 12.67
CA VAL A 94 -4.26 3.18 13.95
C VAL A 94 -5.11 1.91 13.96
N GLU A 95 -6.33 2.01 13.43
CA GLU A 95 -7.28 0.90 13.33
C GLU A 95 -6.74 -0.21 12.44
N ALA A 96 -6.18 0.13 11.28
CA ALA A 96 -5.58 -0.84 10.37
C ALA A 96 -4.39 -1.57 11.00
N MET A 97 -3.54 -0.86 11.74
CA MET A 97 -2.42 -1.47 12.46
C MET A 97 -2.90 -2.28 13.66
N ARG A 98 -3.97 -1.85 14.35
CA ARG A 98 -4.59 -2.63 15.45
C ARG A 98 -5.07 -3.99 14.93
N SER A 99 -5.75 -4.03 13.78
CA SER A 99 -6.20 -5.28 13.16
C SER A 99 -5.03 -6.25 12.89
N VAL A 100 -3.89 -5.72 12.43
CA VAL A 100 -2.67 -6.53 12.24
C VAL A 100 -2.14 -7.09 13.56
N LEU A 101 -2.11 -6.28 14.62
CA LEU A 101 -1.63 -6.69 15.93
C LEU A 101 -2.54 -7.73 16.57
N ASP A 102 -3.86 -7.59 16.41
CA ASP A 102 -4.85 -8.53 16.92
C ASP A 102 -4.73 -9.90 16.20
N ASP A 103 -4.54 -9.91 14.90
CA ASP A 103 -4.26 -11.14 14.12
C ASP A 103 -2.96 -11.80 14.57
N LEU A 104 -1.90 -11.02 14.77
CA LEU A 104 -0.61 -11.52 15.26
C LEU A 104 -0.68 -12.05 16.69
N ALA A 105 -1.60 -11.57 17.53
CA ALA A 105 -1.71 -11.95 18.93
C ALA A 105 -1.95 -13.45 19.13
N ALA A 106 -2.57 -14.12 18.16
CA ALA A 106 -2.76 -15.58 18.19
C ALA A 106 -1.42 -16.35 18.19
N ARG A 107 -0.35 -15.77 17.63
CA ARG A 107 0.98 -16.38 17.54
C ARG A 107 2.00 -15.68 18.42
N ILE A 108 1.83 -14.40 18.65
CA ILE A 108 2.73 -13.52 19.41
C ILE A 108 1.89 -12.78 20.46
N PRO A 109 1.69 -13.35 21.67
CA PRO A 109 0.78 -12.77 22.68
C PRO A 109 1.06 -11.30 23.02
N LYS A 110 2.34 -10.87 23.02
CA LYS A 110 2.75 -9.48 23.25
C LYS A 110 2.17 -8.48 22.23
N ALA A 111 1.74 -8.94 21.05
CA ALA A 111 1.16 -8.06 20.04
C ALA A 111 -0.17 -7.46 20.52
N LYS A 112 -0.94 -8.19 21.34
CA LYS A 112 -2.23 -7.73 21.86
C LYS A 112 -2.14 -6.41 22.63
N ASP A 113 -1.11 -6.28 23.46
CA ASP A 113 -0.92 -5.12 24.34
C ASP A 113 0.02 -4.06 23.72
N SER A 114 0.42 -4.28 22.47
CA SER A 114 1.32 -3.35 21.78
C SER A 114 0.56 -2.11 21.29
N GLU A 115 1.20 -0.95 21.44
CA GLU A 115 0.71 0.34 20.94
C GLU A 115 0.88 0.43 19.41
N PRO A 116 -0.21 0.55 18.59
CA PRO A 116 -0.12 0.54 17.14
C PRO A 116 0.78 1.62 16.56
N ARG A 117 0.80 2.80 17.17
CA ARG A 117 1.62 3.94 16.72
C ARG A 117 3.13 3.66 16.72
N LYS A 118 3.60 2.66 17.44
CA LYS A 118 5.00 2.26 17.47
C LYS A 118 5.45 1.51 16.22
N PHE A 119 4.52 1.08 15.35
CA PHE A 119 4.82 0.23 14.20
C PHE A 119 4.71 0.92 12.85
N PHE A 120 4.31 2.20 12.82
CA PHE A 120 4.30 2.96 11.59
C PHE A 120 4.57 4.45 11.83
N ASP A 121 5.16 5.08 10.81
CA ASP A 121 5.38 6.53 10.75
C ASP A 121 4.73 7.05 9.46
N ASP A 122 3.65 7.80 9.59
CA ASP A 122 2.91 8.41 8.49
C ASP A 122 3.29 9.88 8.25
N SER A 123 4.25 10.41 9.00
CA SER A 123 4.63 11.82 8.98
C SER A 123 5.11 12.29 7.59
N PHE A 124 5.90 11.47 6.91
CA PHE A 124 6.43 11.77 5.58
C PHE A 124 5.30 11.88 4.53
N VAL A 125 4.33 10.96 4.56
CA VAL A 125 3.18 11.00 3.64
C VAL A 125 2.29 12.19 3.94
N ARG A 126 2.06 12.51 5.23
CA ARG A 126 1.28 13.69 5.65
C ARG A 126 1.92 14.98 5.21
N GLN A 127 3.25 15.09 5.24
CA GLN A 127 3.96 16.27 4.71
C GLN A 127 3.73 16.44 3.21
N LEU A 128 3.80 15.36 2.41
CA LEU A 128 3.51 15.40 0.99
C LEU A 128 2.05 15.77 0.71
N GLN A 129 1.13 15.28 1.53
CA GLN A 129 -0.29 15.62 1.41
C GLN A 129 -0.54 17.09 1.75
N SER A 130 -0.05 17.57 2.89
CA SER A 130 -0.27 18.95 3.35
C SER A 130 0.38 20.00 2.46
N SER A 131 1.48 19.66 1.78
CA SER A 131 2.14 20.54 0.80
C SER A 131 1.38 20.66 -0.54
N GLY A 132 0.32 19.87 -0.75
CA GLY A 132 -0.40 19.81 -2.03
C GLY A 132 0.34 18.98 -3.10
N PHE A 133 1.49 18.38 -2.78
CA PHE A 133 2.30 17.61 -3.73
C PHE A 133 1.48 16.45 -4.32
N ILE A 134 0.79 15.68 -3.46
CA ILE A 134 0.01 14.52 -3.91
C ILE A 134 -1.12 14.96 -4.86
N ASP A 135 -1.84 16.03 -4.52
CA ASP A 135 -2.93 16.52 -5.37
C ASP A 135 -2.43 17.00 -6.74
N ALA A 136 -1.23 17.60 -6.79
CA ALA A 136 -0.61 18.03 -8.04
C ALA A 136 -0.28 16.85 -8.98
N LEU A 137 0.00 15.67 -8.45
CA LEU A 137 0.27 14.46 -9.25
C LEU A 137 -0.97 13.95 -10.02
N TYR A 138 -2.18 14.36 -9.64
CA TYR A 138 -3.44 13.88 -10.23
C TYR A 138 -4.18 14.94 -11.10
N ARG A 139 -3.54 16.11 -11.31
CA ARG A 139 -4.02 17.18 -12.21
C ARG A 139 -3.67 16.99 -13.68
#